data_2d075dd5fd4b20dcfd5744ff415f8e42
#
_entry.id   2d075dd5fd4b20dcfd5744ff415f8e42
#
_cell.length_a   1.000
_cell.length_b   1.000
_cell.length_c   1.000
_cell.angle_alpha   90.00
_cell.angle_beta   90.00
_cell.angle_gamma   90.00
#
_symmetry.space_group_name_H-M   'P 1'
#
loop_
_entity.id
_entity.type
_entity.pdbx_description
1 polymer ?
#
loop_
_entity_poly.entity_id
_entity_poly.type
_entity_poly.pdbx_seq_one_letter_code
_entity_poly.pdbx_strand_id
1 'polypeptide(L)'
;MKEGKTLLKIKQNDTTQEIKQIIKPRSYELMFIINFNTSEKERNELIETYKKFITENNGEIIKVENIGEKDFAYPINKMKKGYYVLFDFKAYPDDVVRLQNLLKNNEKVVRFMVVRKNLKED
;
A
#
# COMPACT_ATOMS: atom_id res chain seq x y z
N MET A 1 -6.20 -37.47 -3.15
CA MET A 1 -5.93 -36.92 -3.04
C MET A 1 -5.60 -36.77 -3.08
N LYS A 2 -5.76 -36.60 -3.63
CA LYS A 2 -5.48 -35.99 -3.73
C LYS A 2 -5.22 -35.68 -3.31
N GLU A 3 -5.12 -35.45 -3.11
CA GLU A 3 -4.96 -34.89 -2.67
C GLU A 3 -4.53 -34.67 -1.95
N GLY A 4 -4.13 -34.63 -1.86
CA GLY A 4 -3.77 -33.89 -1.08
C GLY A 4 -2.50 -33.70 -0.85
N LYS A 5 -1.67 -33.73 -1.22
CA LYS A 5 -0.73 -33.47 -1.17
C LYS A 5 0.16 -33.07 -2.08
N THR A 6 0.82 -33.67 -2.86
CA THR A 6 1.58 -33.32 -3.86
C THR A 6 1.06 -32.24 -4.52
N LEU A 7 -0.08 -32.19 -4.36
CA LEU A 7 -0.79 -31.19 -4.78
C LEU A 7 -0.27 -29.92 -4.28
N LEU A 8 0.44 -29.98 -3.17
CA LEU A 8 0.89 -28.79 -2.55
C LEU A 8 1.52 -27.75 -3.43
N LYS A 9 2.45 -28.08 -4.21
CA LYS A 9 3.09 -27.12 -5.01
C LYS A 9 2.23 -26.50 -6.04
N ILE A 10 1.55 -27.27 -6.76
CA ILE A 10 0.71 -26.80 -7.80
C ILE A 10 -0.40 -26.00 -7.24
N LYS A 11 -0.85 -26.43 -6.09
CA LYS A 11 -2.00 -25.78 -5.52
C LYS A 11 -1.75 -24.57 -4.68
N GLN A 12 -0.53 -24.18 -4.59
CA GLN A 12 -0.24 -22.99 -3.83
C GLN A 12 -0.99 -21.78 -4.37
N ASN A 13 -1.00 -21.61 -5.68
CA ASN A 13 -1.70 -20.49 -6.27
C ASN A 13 -3.19 -20.66 -6.12
N ASP A 14 -3.68 -21.89 -6.28
CA ASP A 14 -5.10 -22.16 -6.15
C ASP A 14 -5.54 -21.90 -4.73
N THR A 15 -4.72 -22.33 -3.76
CA THR A 15 -5.03 -22.13 -2.37
C THR A 15 -5.09 -20.64 -2.05
N THR A 16 -4.16 -19.85 -2.59
CA THR A 16 -4.14 -18.42 -2.35
C THR A 16 -5.41 -17.79 -2.91
N GLN A 17 -5.85 -18.23 -4.09
CA GLN A 17 -7.06 -17.70 -4.70
C GLN A 17 -8.27 -18.04 -3.83
N GLU A 18 -8.33 -19.24 -3.32
CA GLU A 18 -9.43 -19.65 -2.48
C GLU A 18 -9.50 -18.85 -1.20
N ILE A 19 -8.34 -18.60 -0.60
CA ILE A 19 -8.29 -17.82 0.62
C ILE A 19 -8.75 -16.40 0.35
N LYS A 20 -8.34 -15.82 -0.77
CA LYS A 20 -8.75 -14.47 -1.10
C LYS A 20 -10.25 -14.37 -1.40
N GLN A 21 -10.86 -15.46 -1.82
CA GLN A 21 -12.30 -15.48 -2.03
C GLN A 21 -13.04 -15.51 -0.70
N ILE A 22 -12.46 -16.16 0.29
CA ILE A 22 -13.07 -16.25 1.61
C ILE A 22 -12.83 -14.97 2.40
N ILE A 23 -11.61 -14.46 2.37
CA ILE A 23 -11.27 -13.26 3.09
C ILE A 23 -11.58 -12.08 2.18
N LYS A 24 -12.50 -11.27 2.60
CA LYS A 24 -12.88 -10.11 1.77
C LYS A 24 -11.86 -9.01 1.86
N PRO A 25 -11.72 -8.23 0.80
CA PRO A 25 -10.83 -7.07 0.85
C PRO A 25 -11.41 -6.04 1.80
N ARG A 26 -10.54 -5.24 2.37
CA ARG A 26 -10.95 -4.20 3.31
C ARG A 26 -10.58 -2.84 2.74
N SER A 27 -11.25 -1.82 3.25
CA SER A 27 -10.99 -0.46 2.83
C SER A 27 -9.94 0.16 3.73
N TYR A 28 -8.94 0.79 3.11
CA TYR A 28 -7.84 1.41 3.84
C TYR A 28 -7.55 2.79 3.31
N GLU A 29 -6.90 3.57 4.14
CA GLU A 29 -6.42 4.88 3.73
C GLU A 29 -4.94 4.89 4.07
N LEU A 30 -4.11 5.20 3.09
CA LEU A 30 -2.67 5.30 3.27
C LEU A 30 -2.25 6.74 3.04
N MET A 31 -1.54 7.30 4.01
CA MET A 31 -0.90 8.58 3.81
C MET A 31 0.59 8.35 3.91
N PHE A 32 1.36 8.82 2.93
CA PHE A 32 2.80 8.74 3.04
C PHE A 32 3.44 10.05 2.63
N ILE A 33 4.62 10.28 3.16
CA ILE A 33 5.34 11.52 2.97
C ILE A 33 6.63 11.20 2.24
N ILE A 34 6.83 11.85 1.11
CA ILE A 34 8.03 11.65 0.30
C ILE A 34 9.04 12.73 0.64
N ASN A 35 10.30 12.34 0.69
CA ASN A 35 11.40 13.24 1.01
C ASN A 35 11.35 14.46 0.10
N PHE A 36 11.52 15.63 0.72
CA PHE A 36 11.46 16.90 0.04
C PHE A 36 12.47 17.01 -1.13
N ASN A 37 13.57 16.30 -1.03
CA ASN A 37 14.62 16.38 -2.06
C ASN A 37 14.36 15.51 -3.31
N THR A 38 13.26 14.77 -3.35
CA THR A 38 12.98 13.97 -4.54
C THR A 38 12.44 14.85 -5.65
N SER A 39 12.78 14.51 -6.89
CA SER A 39 12.29 15.26 -8.03
C SER A 39 10.83 14.85 -8.31
N GLU A 40 10.16 15.66 -9.11
CA GLU A 40 8.78 15.38 -9.46
C GLU A 40 8.68 14.03 -10.19
N LYS A 41 9.65 13.75 -11.06
CA LYS A 41 9.67 12.49 -11.78
C LYS A 41 9.78 11.32 -10.83
N GLU A 42 10.66 11.40 -9.85
CA GLU A 42 10.84 10.35 -8.86
C GLU A 42 9.60 10.17 -8.02
N ARG A 43 8.95 11.27 -7.66
CA ARG A 43 7.73 11.19 -6.86
C ARG A 43 6.62 10.48 -7.64
N ASN A 44 6.48 10.82 -8.92
CA ASN A 44 5.45 10.21 -9.76
C ASN A 44 5.72 8.72 -9.96
N GLU A 45 6.98 8.35 -10.13
CA GLU A 45 7.35 6.95 -10.26
C GLU A 45 7.03 6.17 -9.00
N LEU A 46 7.28 6.76 -7.85
CA LEU A 46 7.03 6.14 -6.58
C LEU A 46 5.52 5.91 -6.37
N ILE A 47 4.72 6.93 -6.70
CA ILE A 47 3.28 6.83 -6.60
C ILE A 47 2.76 5.72 -7.50
N GLU A 48 3.25 5.65 -8.74
CA GLU A 48 2.83 4.63 -9.68
C GLU A 48 3.23 3.24 -9.21
N THR A 49 4.39 3.13 -8.60
CA THR A 49 4.86 1.85 -8.08
C THR A 49 3.90 1.29 -7.03
N TYR A 50 3.46 2.13 -6.10
CA TYR A 50 2.56 1.68 -5.06
C TYR A 50 1.15 1.41 -5.59
N LYS A 51 0.69 2.23 -6.54
CA LYS A 51 -0.61 2.00 -7.17
C LYS A 51 -0.59 0.65 -7.88
N LYS A 52 0.49 0.39 -8.59
CA LYS A 52 0.62 -0.85 -9.36
C LYS A 52 0.66 -2.07 -8.43
N PHE A 53 1.37 -1.94 -7.32
CA PHE A 53 1.43 -3.03 -6.36
C PHE A 53 0.02 -3.40 -5.89
N ILE A 54 -0.78 -2.40 -5.55
CA ILE A 54 -2.13 -2.64 -5.06
C ILE A 54 -2.99 -3.31 -6.12
N THR A 55 -2.96 -2.80 -7.35
CA THR A 55 -3.81 -3.34 -8.40
C THR A 55 -3.36 -4.73 -8.86
N GLU A 56 -2.07 -4.98 -8.84
CA GLU A 56 -1.55 -6.29 -9.26
C GLU A 56 -1.85 -7.38 -8.23
N ASN A 57 -2.17 -6.98 -7.01
CA ASN A 57 -2.51 -7.93 -5.96
C ASN A 57 -4.01 -7.95 -5.71
N ASN A 58 -4.78 -7.67 -6.77
CA ASN A 58 -6.24 -7.74 -6.73
C ASN A 58 -6.87 -6.70 -5.81
N GLY A 59 -6.15 -5.62 -5.57
CA GLY A 59 -6.71 -4.51 -4.84
C GLY A 59 -7.32 -3.50 -5.81
N GLU A 60 -7.94 -2.49 -5.27
CA GLU A 60 -8.59 -1.47 -6.06
C GLU A 60 -8.24 -0.10 -5.53
N ILE A 61 -7.79 0.79 -6.41
CA ILE A 61 -7.52 2.18 -6.03
C ILE A 61 -8.83 2.94 -6.16
N ILE A 62 -9.28 3.52 -5.06
CA ILE A 62 -10.51 4.31 -5.05
C ILE A 62 -10.17 5.77 -5.36
N LYS A 63 -9.10 6.27 -4.74
CA LYS A 63 -8.74 7.67 -4.92
C LYS A 63 -7.26 7.84 -4.62
N VAL A 64 -6.62 8.70 -5.39
CA VAL A 64 -5.24 9.10 -5.10
C VAL A 64 -5.26 10.62 -5.05
N GLU A 65 -4.79 11.16 -3.92
CA GLU A 65 -4.76 12.59 -3.76
C GLU A 65 -3.32 13.02 -3.52
N ASN A 66 -2.83 13.84 -4.41
CA ASN A 66 -1.49 14.38 -4.28
C ASN A 66 -1.61 15.70 -3.54
N ILE A 67 -1.51 15.63 -2.22
CA ILE A 67 -1.71 16.80 -1.37
C ILE A 67 -0.61 17.83 -1.61
N GLY A 68 0.61 17.34 -1.83
CA GLY A 68 1.69 18.24 -2.16
C GLY A 68 2.57 18.57 -0.97
N GLU A 69 3.35 19.63 -1.15
CA GLU A 69 4.33 20.03 -0.16
C GLU A 69 3.65 20.61 1.07
N LYS A 70 4.04 20.14 2.23
CA LYS A 70 3.54 20.65 3.49
C LYS A 70 4.65 20.66 4.53
N ASP A 71 4.58 21.65 5.42
CA ASP A 71 5.53 21.76 6.50
C ASP A 71 5.17 20.78 7.60
N PHE A 72 6.17 20.27 8.30
CA PHE A 72 5.94 19.39 9.44
C PHE A 72 5.74 20.26 10.68
N ALA A 73 4.88 19.80 11.58
CA ALA A 73 4.70 20.48 12.86
C ALA A 73 6.03 20.43 13.64
N TYR A 74 6.74 19.30 13.50
CA TYR A 74 8.05 19.13 14.11
C TYR A 74 8.98 18.52 13.08
N PRO A 75 10.28 18.88 13.10
CA PRO A 75 11.21 18.32 12.14
C PRO A 75 11.24 16.80 12.22
N ILE A 76 11.31 16.14 11.06
CA ILE A 76 11.45 14.69 10.97
C ILE A 76 12.76 14.45 10.24
N ASN A 77 13.69 13.74 10.89
CA ASN A 77 15.02 13.47 10.34
C ASN A 77 15.68 14.76 9.84
N LYS A 78 15.52 15.82 10.65
CA LYS A 78 16.09 17.14 10.36
C LYS A 78 15.46 17.83 9.14
N MET A 79 14.39 17.28 8.61
CA MET A 79 13.66 17.90 7.51
C MET A 79 12.48 18.65 8.07
N LYS A 80 12.14 19.76 7.45
CA LYS A 80 11.03 20.60 7.92
C LYS A 80 9.77 20.41 7.12
N LYS A 81 9.85 19.80 5.95
CA LYS A 81 8.69 19.60 5.07
C LYS A 81 8.86 18.39 4.18
N GLY A 82 7.80 17.96 3.56
CA GLY A 82 7.80 16.85 2.63
C GLY A 82 6.59 16.91 1.73
N TYR A 83 6.51 15.93 0.83
CA TYR A 83 5.38 15.84 -0.10
C TYR A 83 4.41 14.77 0.40
N TYR A 84 3.18 15.17 0.62
CA TYR A 84 2.14 14.29 1.16
C TYR A 84 1.29 13.69 0.05
N VAL A 85 1.08 12.39 0.13
CA VAL A 85 0.23 11.67 -0.83
C VAL A 85 -0.75 10.82 -0.05
N LEU A 86 -1.99 10.79 -0.49
CA LEU A 86 -3.06 10.03 0.15
C LEU A 86 -3.64 9.04 -0.85
N PHE A 87 -3.75 7.78 -0.44
CA PHE A 87 -4.39 6.74 -1.23
C PHE A 87 -5.61 6.25 -0.46
N ASP A 88 -6.72 6.12 -1.18
CA ASP A 88 -7.92 5.51 -0.66
C ASP A 88 -8.05 4.24 -1.49
N PHE A 89 -8.03 3.08 -0.86
CA PHE A 89 -7.97 1.84 -1.63
C PHE A 89 -8.57 0.65 -0.88
N LYS A 90 -8.84 -0.40 -1.63
CA LYS A 90 -9.27 -1.66 -1.06
C LYS A 90 -8.18 -2.68 -1.35
N ALA A 91 -7.90 -3.52 -0.38
CA ALA A 91 -6.90 -4.56 -0.54
C ALA A 91 -7.10 -5.64 0.51
N TYR A 92 -6.44 -6.77 0.31
CA TYR A 92 -6.46 -7.85 1.29
C TYR A 92 -5.45 -7.54 2.39
N PRO A 93 -5.76 -7.88 3.64
CA PRO A 93 -4.87 -7.53 4.75
C PRO A 93 -3.42 -7.94 4.58
N ASP A 94 -3.18 -9.14 4.03
CA ASP A 94 -1.82 -9.60 3.83
C ASP A 94 -1.05 -8.72 2.85
N ASP A 95 -1.75 -8.21 1.84
CA ASP A 95 -1.11 -7.36 0.85
C ASP A 95 -0.82 -5.99 1.44
N VAL A 96 -1.62 -5.55 2.41
CA VAL A 96 -1.37 -4.29 3.09
C VAL A 96 -0.08 -4.38 3.91
N VAL A 97 0.15 -5.53 4.55
CA VAL A 97 1.38 -5.73 5.30
C VAL A 97 2.58 -5.65 4.36
N ARG A 98 2.48 -6.27 3.19
CA ARG A 98 3.57 -6.24 2.21
C ARG A 98 3.79 -4.82 1.68
N LEU A 99 2.70 -4.08 1.47
CA LEU A 99 2.78 -2.70 1.02
C LEU A 99 3.51 -1.86 2.06
N GLN A 100 3.20 -2.06 3.34
CA GLN A 100 3.87 -1.34 4.41
C GLN A 100 5.36 -1.63 4.43
N ASN A 101 5.74 -2.87 4.16
CA ASN A 101 7.15 -3.22 4.10
C ASN A 101 7.85 -2.55 2.93
N LEU A 102 7.16 -2.41 1.79
CA LEU A 102 7.73 -1.70 0.66
C LEU A 102 7.94 -0.23 1.01
N LEU A 103 6.97 0.38 1.68
CA LEU A 103 7.08 1.76 2.09
C LEU A 103 8.22 1.94 3.09
N LYS A 104 8.29 1.06 4.05
CA LYS A 104 9.29 1.13 5.10
C LYS A 104 10.71 1.02 4.56
N ASN A 105 10.88 0.21 3.52
CA ASN A 105 12.20 -0.04 2.97
C ASN A 105 12.62 0.94 1.89
N ASN A 106 11.80 1.93 1.59
CA ASN A 106 12.13 2.91 0.57
C ASN A 106 12.64 4.18 1.25
N GLU A 107 13.90 4.54 1.00
CA GLU A 107 14.49 5.68 1.67
C GLU A 107 13.89 7.02 1.26
N LYS A 108 13.15 7.05 0.17
CA LYS A 108 12.50 8.27 -0.26
C LYS A 108 11.22 8.54 0.54
N VAL A 109 10.72 7.53 1.24
CA VAL A 109 9.53 7.66 2.08
C VAL A 109 9.98 8.02 3.48
N VAL A 110 9.59 9.20 3.94
CA VAL A 110 9.98 9.69 5.25
C VAL A 110 9.12 9.06 6.34
N ARG A 111 7.83 9.02 6.10
CA ARG A 111 6.87 8.41 7.02
C ARG A 111 5.67 7.95 6.26
N PHE A 112 4.95 7.01 6.85
CA PHE A 112 3.69 6.56 6.28
C PHE A 112 2.77 6.10 7.40
N MET A 113 1.47 6.12 7.13
CA MET A 113 0.47 5.63 8.06
C MET A 113 -0.63 4.98 7.26
N VAL A 114 -1.03 3.78 7.66
CA VAL A 114 -2.15 3.08 7.05
C VAL A 114 -3.25 2.95 8.09
N VAL A 115 -4.45 3.35 7.73
CA VAL A 115 -5.59 3.26 8.62
C VAL A 115 -6.65 2.43 7.94
N ARG A 116 -7.22 1.47 8.65
CA ARG A 116 -8.32 0.69 8.12
C ARG A 116 -9.59 1.50 8.30
N LYS A 117 -10.34 1.65 7.22
CA LYS A 117 -11.59 2.40 7.28
C LYS A 117 -12.66 1.45 7.79
N ASN A 118 -13.34 1.88 8.82
CA ASN A 118 -14.34 1.04 9.45
C ASN A 118 -15.72 1.42 8.94
N LEU A 119 -16.00 1.04 7.72
CA LEU A 119 -17.27 1.36 7.10
C LEU A 119 -18.29 0.29 7.43
N LYS A 120 -19.53 0.71 7.56
CA LYS A 120 -20.58 -0.23 7.91
C LYS A 120 -20.80 -1.30 6.87
N GLU A 121 -20.61 -0.97 5.61
CA GLU A 121 -20.81 -1.93 4.55
C GLU A 121 -19.59 -2.84 4.35
N ASP A 122 -18.59 -2.71 5.14
CA ASP A 122 -17.44 -3.60 5.08
C ASP A 122 -17.70 -4.98 5.71
#